data_1aec5d0507b5572ae7ec911647e02b3e
#
_entry.id   1aec5d0507b5572ae7ec911647e02b3e
#
_cell.length_a   1.000
_cell.length_b   1.000
_cell.length_c   1.000
_cell.angle_alpha   90.00
_cell.angle_beta   90.00
_cell.angle_gamma   90.00
#
_symmetry.space_group_name_H-M   'P 1'
#
loop_
_entity.id
_entity.type
_entity.pdbx_description
1 polymer ?
#
loop_
_entity_poly.entity_id
_entity_poly.type
_entity_poly.pdbx_seq_one_letter_code
_entity_poly.pdbx_strand_id
1 'polypeptide(L)'
;VTQILELTDDNGTASKAGYKNICEIGKERIRRAGDKIRSDHPDADIDIGFKVFRTADTNIKWNSIMDMGQINVNQLEYAPDLVDFMPGANDIDIVYELMLRQRDVALSETLEQLSDIGSRTYLYASSYLVCLEITITEDLVSKLAKLDPLPIKFIFRDSTFKDDISLKD
;
A
#
# COMPACT_ATOMS: atom_id res chain seq x y z
N VAL A 1 -12.83 11.30 -11.67
CA VAL A 1 -14.08 11.25 -10.88
C VAL A 1 -13.94 12.21 -9.71
N THR A 2 -14.70 13.30 -9.70
CA THR A 2 -14.68 14.24 -8.56
C THR A 2 -15.47 13.58 -7.42
N GLN A 3 -14.80 13.20 -6.35
CA GLN A 3 -15.49 12.75 -5.13
C GLN A 3 -16.07 13.97 -4.42
N ILE A 4 -17.39 14.06 -4.36
CA ILE A 4 -18.07 15.05 -3.55
C ILE A 4 -18.13 14.51 -2.13
N LEU A 5 -17.30 15.06 -1.25
CA LEU A 5 -17.43 14.83 0.20
C LEU A 5 -18.64 15.65 0.69
N GLU A 6 -19.62 14.98 1.29
CA GLU A 6 -20.67 15.69 2.00
C GLU A 6 -20.08 16.41 3.21
N LEU A 7 -19.99 17.74 3.10
CA LEU A 7 -19.51 18.60 4.17
C LEU A 7 -20.60 18.74 5.25
N THR A 8 -20.15 18.89 6.47
CA THR A 8 -21.05 19.29 7.58
C THR A 8 -21.43 20.75 7.46
N ASP A 9 -22.64 21.12 7.87
CA ASP A 9 -23.06 22.51 7.96
C ASP A 9 -22.08 23.29 8.86
N ASP A 10 -21.53 24.40 8.38
CA ASP A 10 -20.53 25.22 9.07
C ASP A 10 -21.00 25.71 10.48
N ASN A 11 -22.27 25.87 10.68
CA ASN A 11 -22.89 26.26 11.96
C ASN A 11 -23.48 25.07 12.73
N GLY A 12 -23.43 23.88 12.17
CA GLY A 12 -23.99 22.65 12.74
C GLY A 12 -23.25 22.16 13.97
N THR A 13 -23.90 21.30 14.74
CA THR A 13 -23.30 20.64 15.93
C THR A 13 -22.08 19.83 15.59
N ALA A 14 -22.09 19.15 14.43
CA ALA A 14 -20.98 18.33 13.98
C ALA A 14 -19.73 19.18 13.66
N SER A 15 -19.90 20.30 12.95
CA SER A 15 -18.81 21.23 12.64
C SER A 15 -18.23 21.86 13.90
N LYS A 16 -19.07 22.28 14.85
CA LYS A 16 -18.64 22.78 16.17
C LYS A 16 -17.87 21.73 16.99
N ALA A 17 -18.16 20.44 16.78
CA ALA A 17 -17.43 19.33 17.39
C ALA A 17 -16.14 18.95 16.62
N GLY A 18 -15.78 19.67 15.54
CA GLY A 18 -14.56 19.47 14.78
C GLY A 18 -14.68 18.52 13.58
N TYR A 19 -15.88 18.00 13.28
CA TYR A 19 -16.09 17.08 12.16
C TYR A 19 -16.43 17.86 10.88
N LYS A 20 -15.53 17.83 9.90
CA LYS A 20 -15.67 18.60 8.65
C LYS A 20 -16.57 17.94 7.61
N ASN A 21 -16.83 16.64 7.73
CA ASN A 21 -17.64 15.87 6.79
C ASN A 21 -18.23 14.63 7.44
N ILE A 22 -19.19 14.00 6.75
CA ILE A 22 -19.88 12.78 7.24
C ILE A 22 -18.91 11.62 7.48
N CYS A 23 -17.85 11.50 6.68
CA CYS A 23 -16.86 10.42 6.86
C CYS A 23 -16.12 10.54 8.20
N GLU A 24 -15.81 11.77 8.65
CA GLU A 24 -15.18 11.99 9.96
C GLU A 24 -16.13 11.56 11.11
N ILE A 25 -17.41 11.87 11.00
CA ILE A 25 -18.43 11.42 11.95
C ILE A 25 -18.50 9.88 11.96
N GLY A 26 -18.50 9.26 10.78
CA GLY A 26 -18.53 7.80 10.63
C GLY A 26 -17.32 7.13 11.29
N LYS A 27 -16.11 7.62 11.02
CA LYS A 27 -14.87 7.12 11.62
C LYS A 27 -14.91 7.23 13.16
N GLU A 28 -15.36 8.35 13.68
CA GLU A 28 -15.46 8.56 15.11
C GLU A 28 -16.49 7.63 15.77
N ARG A 29 -17.63 7.40 15.14
CA ARG A 29 -18.62 6.43 15.63
C ARG A 29 -18.07 5.01 15.72
N ILE A 30 -17.29 4.59 14.71
CA ILE A 30 -16.65 3.27 14.72
C ILE A 30 -15.63 3.19 15.85
N ARG A 31 -14.79 4.21 16.05
CA ARG A 31 -13.82 4.23 17.17
C ARG A 31 -14.50 4.12 18.51
N ARG A 32 -15.53 4.93 18.78
CA ARG A 32 -16.29 4.89 20.04
C ARG A 32 -16.98 3.55 20.27
N ALA A 33 -17.52 2.95 19.21
CA ALA A 33 -18.10 1.62 19.31
C ALA A 33 -17.05 0.56 19.69
N GLY A 34 -15.87 0.60 19.07
CA GLY A 34 -14.76 -0.27 19.41
C GLY A 34 -14.28 -0.09 20.83
N ASP A 35 -14.09 1.15 21.29
CA ASP A 35 -13.68 1.45 22.66
C ASP A 35 -14.70 0.96 23.68
N LYS A 36 -16.00 1.11 23.38
CA LYS A 36 -17.07 0.58 24.21
C LYS A 36 -17.00 -0.95 24.29
N ILE A 37 -16.88 -1.65 23.18
CA ILE A 37 -16.78 -3.11 23.12
C ILE A 37 -15.58 -3.59 23.96
N ARG A 38 -14.42 -2.94 23.82
CA ARG A 38 -13.22 -3.26 24.61
C ARG A 38 -13.45 -3.03 26.11
N SER A 39 -14.15 -1.98 26.49
CA SER A 39 -14.50 -1.68 27.88
C SER A 39 -15.49 -2.68 28.45
N ASP A 40 -16.47 -3.11 27.66
CA ASP A 40 -17.50 -4.06 28.08
C ASP A 40 -16.95 -5.51 28.15
N HIS A 41 -15.85 -5.80 27.42
CA HIS A 41 -15.23 -7.12 27.33
C HIS A 41 -13.69 -7.04 27.47
N PRO A 42 -13.17 -6.65 28.65
CA PRO A 42 -11.74 -6.37 28.84
C PRO A 42 -10.81 -7.57 28.67
N ASP A 43 -11.34 -8.78 28.89
CA ASP A 43 -10.56 -10.03 28.78
C ASP A 43 -10.66 -10.68 27.38
N ALA A 44 -11.39 -10.08 26.45
CA ALA A 44 -11.54 -10.61 25.09
C ALA A 44 -10.49 -10.02 24.16
N ASP A 45 -9.78 -10.89 23.44
CA ASP A 45 -8.87 -10.50 22.36
C ASP A 45 -9.70 -10.18 21.10
N ILE A 46 -10.13 -8.93 21.00
CA ILE A 46 -10.99 -8.45 19.90
C ILE A 46 -10.23 -7.39 19.10
N ASP A 47 -10.09 -7.62 17.81
CA ASP A 47 -9.61 -6.59 16.86
C ASP A 47 -10.73 -5.56 16.65
N ILE A 48 -10.50 -4.34 17.11
CA ILE A 48 -11.39 -3.17 16.91
C ILE A 48 -10.82 -2.20 15.88
N GLY A 49 -9.73 -2.57 15.23
CA GLY A 49 -9.09 -1.77 14.19
C GLY A 49 -9.95 -1.67 12.92
N PHE A 50 -9.72 -0.64 12.13
CA PHE A 50 -10.27 -0.53 10.78
C PHE A 50 -9.34 0.30 9.89
N LYS A 51 -9.38 0.03 8.60
CA LYS A 51 -8.64 0.79 7.58
C LYS A 51 -9.59 1.72 6.83
N VAL A 52 -9.06 2.86 6.40
CA VAL A 52 -9.79 3.85 5.62
C VAL A 52 -9.09 4.01 4.28
N PHE A 53 -9.82 3.74 3.21
CA PHE A 53 -9.33 3.91 1.84
C PHE A 53 -10.06 5.06 1.14
N ARG A 54 -9.38 5.67 0.18
CA ARG A 54 -9.93 6.62 -0.76
C ARG A 54 -9.69 6.12 -2.17
N THR A 55 -10.63 6.35 -3.07
CA THR A 55 -10.37 6.15 -4.50
C THR A 55 -9.44 7.24 -4.99
N ALA A 56 -8.44 6.85 -5.76
CA ALA A 56 -7.46 7.71 -6.39
C ALA A 56 -7.13 7.18 -7.79
N ASP A 57 -6.37 7.95 -8.55
CA ASP A 57 -5.80 7.46 -9.79
C ASP A 57 -4.77 6.35 -9.50
N THR A 58 -4.44 5.56 -10.51
CA THR A 58 -3.43 4.50 -10.38
C THR A 58 -2.05 5.07 -10.03
N ASN A 59 -1.33 4.37 -9.16
CA ASN A 59 0.06 4.68 -8.82
C ASN A 59 1.06 3.99 -9.77
N ILE A 60 0.60 2.98 -10.52
CA ILE A 60 1.45 2.08 -11.31
C ILE A 60 1.23 2.36 -12.80
N LYS A 61 2.31 2.45 -13.55
CA LYS A 61 2.30 2.54 -15.01
C LYS A 61 2.12 1.15 -15.63
N TRP A 62 0.88 0.73 -15.82
CA TRP A 62 0.54 -0.60 -16.33
C TRP A 62 0.88 -0.82 -17.81
N ASN A 63 1.11 0.25 -18.57
CA ASN A 63 1.43 0.21 -20.00
C ASN A 63 2.76 0.93 -20.26
N SER A 64 3.81 0.59 -19.53
CA SER A 64 5.11 1.25 -19.58
C SER A 64 5.69 1.39 -21.00
N ILE A 65 5.41 0.44 -21.91
CA ILE A 65 5.89 0.48 -23.30
C ILE A 65 5.27 1.64 -24.09
N MET A 66 4.01 2.01 -23.84
CA MET A 66 3.36 3.13 -24.52
C MET A 66 3.76 4.49 -23.93
N ASP A 67 4.09 4.53 -22.64
CA ASP A 67 4.46 5.75 -21.93
C ASP A 67 5.95 6.08 -22.01
N MET A 68 6.81 5.13 -22.35
CA MET A 68 8.26 5.32 -22.50
C MET A 68 8.64 6.36 -23.58
N GLY A 69 7.79 6.61 -24.57
CA GLY A 69 8.04 7.63 -25.59
C GLY A 69 8.07 9.07 -25.07
N GLN A 70 7.67 9.32 -23.82
CA GLN A 70 7.64 10.64 -23.19
C GLN A 70 8.70 10.83 -22.10
N ILE A 71 9.45 9.78 -21.74
CA ILE A 71 10.44 9.85 -20.67
C ILE A 71 11.82 10.11 -21.28
N ASN A 72 12.44 11.21 -20.89
CA ASN A 72 13.82 11.50 -21.25
C ASN A 72 14.75 10.53 -20.51
N VAL A 73 15.58 9.78 -21.23
CA VAL A 73 16.51 8.77 -20.68
C VAL A 73 17.36 9.34 -19.54
N ASN A 74 17.75 10.61 -19.59
CA ASN A 74 18.50 11.27 -18.53
C ASN A 74 17.69 11.44 -17.23
N GLN A 75 16.36 11.46 -17.29
CA GLN A 75 15.51 11.54 -16.08
C GLN A 75 15.40 10.19 -15.36
N LEU A 76 15.57 9.08 -16.05
CA LEU A 76 15.51 7.74 -15.45
C LEU A 76 16.69 7.48 -14.50
N GLU A 77 17.85 8.05 -14.79
CA GLU A 77 19.04 7.92 -13.95
C GLU A 77 18.87 8.62 -12.59
N TYR A 78 18.14 9.74 -12.56
CA TYR A 78 17.90 10.54 -11.36
C TYR A 78 16.58 10.20 -10.63
N ALA A 79 15.65 9.54 -11.31
CA ALA A 79 14.33 9.20 -10.76
C ALA A 79 13.87 7.82 -11.29
N PRO A 80 14.52 6.73 -10.85
CA PRO A 80 14.24 5.36 -11.33
C PRO A 80 12.79 4.92 -11.07
N ASP A 81 12.13 5.47 -10.07
CA ASP A 81 10.72 5.18 -9.79
C ASP A 81 9.78 5.61 -10.91
N LEU A 82 10.13 6.63 -11.68
CA LEU A 82 9.32 7.11 -12.80
C LEU A 82 9.24 6.11 -13.97
N VAL A 83 9.99 5.02 -13.95
CA VAL A 83 9.83 3.91 -14.91
C VAL A 83 8.52 3.19 -14.67
N ASP A 84 8.27 2.79 -13.41
CA ASP A 84 7.16 1.90 -13.04
C ASP A 84 5.98 2.63 -12.42
N PHE A 85 6.23 3.81 -11.80
CA PHE A 85 5.26 4.48 -10.95
C PHE A 85 4.92 5.89 -11.44
N MET A 86 3.75 6.36 -11.08
CA MET A 86 3.30 7.72 -11.34
C MET A 86 4.05 8.70 -10.42
N PRO A 87 4.26 9.96 -10.86
CA PRO A 87 4.89 10.97 -10.02
C PRO A 87 4.12 11.16 -8.70
N GLY A 88 4.84 11.11 -7.58
CA GLY A 88 4.26 11.27 -6.24
C GLY A 88 3.61 10.02 -5.65
N ALA A 89 3.67 8.89 -6.33
CA ALA A 89 3.24 7.62 -5.77
C ALA A 89 4.08 7.26 -4.52
N ASN A 90 3.43 6.68 -3.51
CA ASN A 90 4.12 6.15 -2.34
C ASN A 90 3.99 4.63 -2.26
N ASP A 91 4.92 3.99 -1.58
CA ASP A 91 5.02 2.54 -1.54
C ASP A 91 3.79 1.86 -0.95
N ILE A 92 3.20 2.44 0.08
CA ILE A 92 2.02 1.87 0.74
C ILE A 92 0.82 1.83 -0.21
N ASP A 93 0.59 2.91 -0.95
CA ASP A 93 -0.50 2.97 -1.94
C ASP A 93 -0.24 2.00 -3.10
N ILE A 94 1.02 1.85 -3.54
CA ILE A 94 1.42 0.87 -4.55
C ILE A 94 1.13 -0.55 -4.07
N VAL A 95 1.51 -0.90 -2.83
CA VAL A 95 1.24 -2.23 -2.26
C VAL A 95 -0.26 -2.51 -2.20
N TYR A 96 -1.08 -1.57 -1.71
CA TYR A 96 -2.52 -1.76 -1.67
C TYR A 96 -3.15 -1.86 -3.06
N GLU A 97 -2.67 -1.10 -4.05
CA GLU A 97 -3.12 -1.22 -5.43
C GLU A 97 -2.81 -2.60 -6.01
N LEU A 98 -1.61 -3.16 -5.73
CA LEU A 98 -1.24 -4.52 -6.11
C LEU A 98 -2.15 -5.55 -5.44
N MET A 99 -2.42 -5.42 -4.14
CA MET A 99 -3.29 -6.34 -3.41
C MET A 99 -4.74 -6.28 -3.92
N LEU A 100 -5.24 -5.10 -4.25
CA LEU A 100 -6.57 -4.95 -4.85
C LEU A 100 -6.72 -5.74 -6.16
N ARG A 101 -5.63 -5.88 -6.94
CA ARG A 101 -5.62 -6.64 -8.19
C ARG A 101 -5.52 -8.15 -7.99
N GLN A 102 -4.93 -8.61 -6.88
CA GLN A 102 -4.81 -10.05 -6.59
C GLN A 102 -6.19 -10.71 -6.40
N ARG A 103 -7.17 -9.99 -5.84
CA ARG A 103 -8.57 -10.43 -5.60
C ARG A 103 -8.75 -11.63 -4.65
N ASP A 104 -7.68 -12.24 -4.20
CA ASP A 104 -7.67 -13.42 -3.33
C ASP A 104 -7.23 -13.11 -1.89
N VAL A 105 -7.02 -11.83 -1.59
CA VAL A 105 -6.61 -11.35 -0.26
C VAL A 105 -7.46 -10.13 0.14
N ALA A 106 -7.87 -10.07 1.39
CA ALA A 106 -8.64 -8.96 1.91
C ALA A 106 -7.78 -7.72 2.11
N LEU A 107 -8.31 -6.53 1.84
CA LEU A 107 -7.58 -5.27 2.09
C LEU A 107 -7.45 -4.92 3.58
N SER A 108 -8.15 -5.63 4.45
CA SER A 108 -8.07 -5.50 5.92
C SER A 108 -6.86 -6.20 6.53
N GLU A 109 -6.17 -7.06 5.77
CA GLU A 109 -5.02 -7.80 6.26
C GLU A 109 -3.85 -6.91 6.68
N THR A 110 -2.94 -7.45 7.49
CA THR A 110 -1.77 -6.72 7.99
C THR A 110 -0.76 -6.44 6.88
N LEU A 111 -0.16 -5.27 6.95
CA LEU A 111 0.97 -4.87 6.12
C LEU A 111 2.16 -4.57 7.04
N GLU A 112 3.27 -5.23 6.80
CA GLU A 112 4.51 -5.08 7.53
C GLU A 112 5.63 -4.65 6.57
N GLN A 113 6.45 -3.69 6.98
CA GLN A 113 7.67 -3.34 6.27
C GLN A 113 8.84 -4.15 6.83
N LEU A 114 9.51 -4.91 6.00
CA LEU A 114 10.65 -5.75 6.38
C LEU A 114 11.97 -4.96 6.27
N SER A 115 12.14 -3.95 7.12
CA SER A 115 13.27 -3.00 7.05
C SER A 115 14.64 -3.65 7.21
N ASP A 116 14.72 -4.82 7.87
CA ASP A 116 15.96 -5.60 8.03
C ASP A 116 16.38 -6.31 6.73
N ILE A 117 15.45 -6.47 5.79
CA ILE A 117 15.68 -7.08 4.49
C ILE A 117 15.93 -6.02 3.45
N GLY A 118 15.02 -5.04 3.38
CA GLY A 118 15.10 -3.94 2.43
C GLY A 118 14.22 -2.77 2.84
N SER A 119 14.64 -1.56 2.47
CA SER A 119 13.94 -0.32 2.83
C SER A 119 12.55 -0.19 2.20
N ARG A 120 12.33 -0.89 1.07
CA ARG A 120 11.10 -0.89 0.30
C ARG A 120 10.55 -2.30 0.09
N THR A 121 10.74 -3.15 1.08
CA THR A 121 10.29 -4.55 1.07
C THR A 121 9.16 -4.72 2.08
N TYR A 122 8.03 -5.25 1.63
CA TYR A 122 6.78 -5.32 2.38
C TYR A 122 6.22 -6.73 2.39
N LEU A 123 5.67 -7.15 3.52
CA LEU A 123 4.95 -8.41 3.68
C LEU A 123 3.47 -8.10 3.96
N TYR A 124 2.59 -8.61 3.12
CA TYR A 124 1.16 -8.44 3.25
C TYR A 124 0.47 -9.77 3.56
N ALA A 125 -0.40 -9.79 4.57
CA ALA A 125 -1.14 -10.99 5.01
C ALA A 125 -0.23 -12.20 5.29
N SER A 126 1.03 -11.97 5.69
CA SER A 126 2.08 -13.00 5.87
C SER A 126 2.29 -13.92 4.66
N SER A 127 1.74 -13.58 3.50
CA SER A 127 1.68 -14.45 2.32
C SER A 127 2.17 -13.79 1.03
N TYR A 128 2.08 -12.48 0.93
CA TYR A 128 2.46 -11.71 -0.25
C TYR A 128 3.66 -10.84 0.07
N LEU A 129 4.80 -11.12 -0.55
CA LEU A 129 5.96 -10.26 -0.46
C LEU A 129 5.97 -9.31 -1.66
N VAL A 130 6.05 -8.02 -1.38
CA VAL A 130 6.18 -6.95 -2.38
C VAL A 130 7.52 -6.27 -2.17
N CYS A 131 8.40 -6.38 -3.14
CA CYS A 131 9.72 -5.76 -3.14
C CYS A 131 9.76 -4.65 -4.19
N LEU A 132 9.81 -3.41 -3.72
CA LEU A 132 9.86 -2.20 -4.55
C LEU A 132 11.28 -1.60 -4.63
N GLU A 133 12.29 -2.38 -4.25
CA GLU A 133 13.70 -1.96 -4.33
C GLU A 133 14.09 -1.66 -5.78
N ILE A 134 14.96 -0.66 -5.97
CA ILE A 134 15.45 -0.26 -7.29
C ILE A 134 16.41 -1.31 -7.86
N THR A 135 17.11 -2.02 -6.97
CA THR A 135 18.10 -3.05 -7.34
C THR A 135 17.92 -4.29 -6.47
N ILE A 136 17.82 -5.43 -7.11
CA ILE A 136 17.81 -6.73 -6.42
C ILE A 136 19.25 -7.20 -6.28
N THR A 137 19.69 -7.39 -5.03
CA THR A 137 21.04 -7.90 -4.71
C THR A 137 20.97 -9.36 -4.25
N GLU A 138 22.07 -10.11 -4.39
CA GLU A 138 22.17 -11.49 -3.86
C GLU A 138 21.93 -11.55 -2.35
N ASP A 139 22.37 -10.54 -1.58
CA ASP A 139 22.10 -10.44 -0.14
C ASP A 139 20.61 -10.34 0.13
N LEU A 140 19.90 -9.48 -0.61
CA LEU A 140 18.45 -9.33 -0.50
C LEU A 140 17.74 -10.65 -0.80
N VAL A 141 18.06 -11.30 -1.90
CA VAL A 141 17.50 -12.61 -2.27
C VAL A 141 17.79 -13.67 -1.19
N SER A 142 19.01 -13.70 -0.67
CA SER A 142 19.41 -14.63 0.39
C SER A 142 18.63 -14.41 1.69
N LYS A 143 18.28 -13.16 2.02
CA LYS A 143 17.45 -12.82 3.17
C LYS A 143 16.00 -13.21 2.94
N LEU A 144 15.46 -12.94 1.75
CA LEU A 144 14.09 -13.32 1.38
C LEU A 144 13.89 -14.83 1.44
N ALA A 145 14.87 -15.61 0.97
CA ALA A 145 14.83 -17.07 0.99
C ALA A 145 14.86 -17.68 2.40
N LYS A 146 15.25 -16.91 3.42
CA LYS A 146 15.30 -17.34 4.83
C LYS A 146 14.05 -16.95 5.62
N LEU A 147 13.07 -16.32 4.99
CA LEU A 147 11.81 -16.01 5.67
C LEU A 147 11.09 -17.28 6.12
N ASP A 148 10.59 -17.27 7.35
CA ASP A 148 9.82 -18.38 7.91
C ASP A 148 8.59 -17.80 8.66
N PRO A 149 7.36 -18.07 8.20
CA PRO A 149 7.02 -18.84 7.00
C PRO A 149 7.42 -18.14 5.69
N LEU A 150 7.74 -18.93 4.68
CA LEU A 150 8.06 -18.41 3.35
C LEU A 150 6.76 -17.85 2.70
N PRO A 151 6.77 -16.62 2.16
CA PRO A 151 5.65 -16.06 1.43
C PRO A 151 5.22 -16.94 0.24
N ILE A 152 3.92 -16.99 -0.02
CA ILE A 152 3.36 -17.79 -1.13
C ILE A 152 3.59 -17.11 -2.47
N LYS A 153 3.59 -15.77 -2.50
CA LYS A 153 3.73 -14.97 -3.71
C LYS A 153 4.75 -13.86 -3.51
N PHE A 154 5.62 -13.70 -4.50
CA PHE A 154 6.63 -12.65 -4.56
C PHE A 154 6.29 -11.72 -5.72
N ILE A 155 6.29 -10.43 -5.49
CA ILE A 155 6.02 -9.38 -6.48
C ILE A 155 7.21 -8.44 -6.48
N PHE A 156 7.88 -8.33 -7.63
CA PHE A 156 9.02 -7.44 -7.84
C PHE A 156 8.67 -6.40 -8.90
N ARG A 157 9.42 -5.31 -8.92
CA ARG A 157 9.40 -4.35 -10.03
C ARG A 157 10.06 -4.98 -11.26
N ASP A 158 9.45 -4.78 -12.41
CA ASP A 158 10.01 -5.25 -13.68
C ASP A 158 11.35 -4.55 -14.01
N SER A 159 11.42 -3.23 -13.77
CA SER A 159 12.61 -2.41 -14.04
C SER A 159 13.86 -2.77 -13.20
N THR A 160 13.73 -3.58 -12.16
CA THR A 160 14.88 -4.01 -11.35
C THR A 160 15.73 -5.07 -12.04
N PHE A 161 15.15 -5.79 -12.99
CA PHE A 161 15.83 -6.81 -13.76
C PHE A 161 16.46 -6.18 -15.01
N LYS A 162 17.77 -6.38 -15.19
CA LYS A 162 18.53 -5.75 -16.28
C LYS A 162 18.30 -6.40 -17.63
N ASP A 163 17.89 -7.68 -17.61
CA ASP A 163 17.63 -8.50 -18.80
C ASP A 163 16.68 -9.66 -18.45
N ASP A 164 16.16 -10.34 -19.49
CA ASP A 164 15.28 -11.51 -19.34
C ASP A 164 15.96 -12.72 -18.67
N ILE A 165 17.29 -12.73 -18.55
CA ILE A 165 18.08 -13.81 -17.91
C ILE A 165 18.00 -13.63 -16.40
N SER A 166 18.14 -12.41 -15.91
CA SER A 166 18.05 -12.05 -14.48
C SER A 166 16.68 -12.36 -13.87
N LEU A 167 15.63 -12.49 -14.70
CA LEU A 167 14.27 -12.86 -14.27
C LEU A 167 14.09 -14.35 -14.01
N LYS A 168 15.02 -15.21 -14.48
CA LYS A 168 14.89 -16.68 -14.45
C LYS A 168 15.68 -17.36 -13.35
N ASP A 169 16.63 -16.66 -12.77
CA ASP A 169 17.46 -17.11 -11.65
C ASP A 169 16.87 -16.69 -10.30
#